data_d3c0adfce4e49b92524909f86830590b
#
_entry.id   d3c0adfce4e49b92524909f86830590b
#
_cell.length_a   1.000
_cell.length_b   1.000
_cell.length_c   1.000
_cell.angle_alpha   90.00
_cell.angle_beta   90.00
_cell.angle_gamma   90.00
#
_symmetry.space_group_name_H-M   'P 1'
#
loop_
_entity.id
_entity.type
_entity.pdbx_description
1 polymer ?
#
loop_
_entity_poly.entity_id
_entity_poly.type
_entity_poly.pdbx_seq_one_letter_code
_entity_poly.pdbx_strand_id
1 'polypeptide(L)'
;SSSAASDVYKRQDREFRAGLAEVVKAAIIADADLFARIEATTFDDLRSNTDLLTDAVSASIRVKADIVERDERESGDRRKLNLGHTLAHAIEKCTNRLNHGEAVAVGTALIADASVKLGVLTAEDRDRIAGVLKKLGFDLTPPVDVKRLLKEVGKDKKNEDGMLRIVVPIGIGDCDVRPMKMDAFAALF
;
A
#
# COMPACT_ATOMS: atom_id res chain seq x y z
N SER A 1 13.76 13.68 31.56
CA SER A 1 14.66 13.52 30.38
C SER A 1 14.51 12.17 29.67
N SER A 2 14.11 11.08 30.36
CA SER A 2 13.94 9.76 29.71
C SER A 2 12.70 9.68 28.80
N SER A 3 11.64 10.41 29.10
CA SER A 3 10.40 10.41 28.28
C SER A 3 10.61 11.05 26.91
N ALA A 4 11.32 12.18 26.83
CA ALA A 4 11.59 12.88 25.58
C ALA A 4 12.45 12.05 24.61
N ALA A 5 13.49 11.36 25.10
CA ALA A 5 14.30 10.46 24.29
C ALA A 5 13.46 9.28 23.77
N SER A 6 12.64 8.66 24.62
CA SER A 6 11.73 7.58 24.21
C SER A 6 10.74 8.02 23.11
N ASP A 7 10.22 9.24 23.21
CA ASP A 7 9.29 9.79 22.21
C ASP A 7 9.96 10.07 20.86
N VAL A 8 11.23 10.52 20.88
CA VAL A 8 12.03 10.70 19.66
C VAL A 8 12.27 9.36 18.95
N TYR A 9 12.69 8.31 19.68
CA TYR A 9 12.90 6.99 19.10
C TYR A 9 11.61 6.39 18.52
N LYS A 10 10.49 6.50 19.23
CA LYS A 10 9.19 6.03 18.74
C LYS A 10 8.76 6.75 17.46
N ARG A 11 9.03 8.04 17.35
CA ARG A 11 8.75 8.83 16.15
C ARG A 11 9.63 8.39 14.98
N GLN A 12 10.92 8.19 15.22
CA GLN A 12 11.85 7.70 14.20
C GLN A 12 11.44 6.31 13.67
N ASP A 13 11.07 5.39 14.55
CA ASP A 13 10.60 4.06 14.15
C ASP A 13 9.29 4.12 13.37
N ARG A 14 8.40 5.03 13.73
CA ARG A 14 7.14 5.26 13.01
C ARG A 14 7.38 5.76 11.58
N GLU A 15 8.29 6.72 11.41
CA GLU A 15 8.66 7.25 10.09
C GLU A 15 9.41 6.22 9.25
N PHE A 16 10.32 5.47 9.87
CA PHE A 16 11.02 4.37 9.22
C PHE A 16 10.03 3.31 8.71
N ARG A 17 9.09 2.90 9.56
CA ARG A 17 8.03 1.96 9.19
C ARG A 17 7.19 2.51 8.03
N ALA A 18 6.84 3.79 8.06
CA ALA A 18 6.10 4.43 6.96
C ALA A 18 6.79 4.26 5.60
N GLY A 19 8.12 4.41 5.57
CA GLY A 19 8.92 4.15 4.37
C GLY A 19 8.85 2.69 3.90
N LEU A 20 8.78 1.73 4.82
CA LEU A 20 8.67 0.31 4.48
C LEU A 20 7.33 -0.02 3.80
N ALA A 21 6.25 0.70 4.08
CA ALA A 21 4.98 0.51 3.38
C ALA A 21 5.14 0.72 1.87
N GLU A 22 5.91 1.71 1.46
CA GLU A 22 6.21 1.99 0.05
C GLU A 22 7.10 0.91 -0.58
N VAL A 23 8.03 0.34 0.17
CA VAL A 23 8.86 -0.78 -0.30
C VAL A 23 8.01 -2.03 -0.52
N VAL A 24 7.15 -2.38 0.43
CA VAL A 24 6.21 -3.51 0.29
C VAL A 24 5.26 -3.28 -0.88
N LYS A 25 4.73 -2.08 -1.03
CA LYS A 25 3.88 -1.72 -2.17
C LYS A 25 4.58 -1.96 -3.51
N ALA A 26 5.81 -1.49 -3.67
CA ALA A 26 6.60 -1.72 -4.88
C ALA A 26 6.81 -3.21 -5.16
N ALA A 27 7.07 -4.01 -4.13
CA ALA A 27 7.22 -5.45 -4.25
C ALA A 27 5.93 -6.13 -4.73
N ILE A 28 4.78 -5.76 -4.17
CA ILE A 28 3.47 -6.28 -4.59
C ILE A 28 3.18 -5.93 -6.06
N ILE A 29 3.56 -4.72 -6.49
CA ILE A 29 3.29 -4.25 -7.85
C ILE A 29 4.08 -5.02 -8.90
N ALA A 30 5.38 -5.29 -8.68
CA ALA A 30 6.24 -5.76 -9.75
C ALA A 30 7.49 -6.57 -9.34
N ASP A 31 7.68 -6.96 -8.08
CA ASP A 31 8.90 -7.67 -7.64
C ASP A 31 8.60 -8.73 -6.58
N ALA A 32 8.21 -9.92 -7.03
CA ALA A 32 7.92 -11.05 -6.15
C ALA A 32 9.15 -11.51 -5.33
N ASP A 33 10.35 -11.38 -5.87
CA ASP A 33 11.59 -11.74 -5.16
C ASP A 33 11.87 -10.76 -4.01
N LEU A 34 11.66 -9.46 -4.23
CA LEU A 34 11.72 -8.46 -3.18
C LEU A 34 10.68 -8.75 -2.09
N PHE A 35 9.45 -9.09 -2.48
CA PHE A 35 8.41 -9.45 -1.51
C PHE A 35 8.84 -10.65 -0.64
N ALA A 36 9.34 -11.72 -1.25
CA ALA A 36 9.79 -12.91 -0.54
C ALA A 36 10.95 -12.60 0.44
N ARG A 37 11.88 -11.73 0.05
CA ARG A 37 12.97 -11.28 0.93
C ARG A 37 12.46 -10.49 2.13
N ILE A 38 11.51 -9.59 1.93
CA ILE A 38 10.88 -8.82 3.03
C ILE A 38 10.07 -9.76 3.92
N GLU A 39 9.34 -10.71 3.34
CA GLU A 39 8.57 -11.71 4.06
C GLU A 39 9.45 -12.57 4.99
N ALA A 40 10.68 -12.87 4.57
CA ALA A 40 11.66 -13.61 5.37
C ALA A 40 12.39 -12.76 6.42
N THR A 41 12.11 -11.47 6.52
CA THR A 41 12.85 -10.49 7.33
C THR A 41 11.94 -9.93 8.43
N THR A 42 12.51 -9.47 9.53
CA THR A 42 11.78 -8.74 10.58
C THR A 42 11.96 -7.23 10.45
N PHE A 43 11.11 -6.46 11.13
CA PHE A 43 11.30 -5.01 11.27
C PHE A 43 12.67 -4.68 11.89
N ASP A 44 13.07 -5.40 12.94
CA ASP A 44 14.34 -5.17 13.63
C ASP A 44 15.54 -5.48 12.73
N ASP A 45 15.47 -6.52 11.90
CA ASP A 45 16.52 -6.82 10.91
C ASP A 45 16.69 -5.69 9.90
N LEU A 46 15.60 -5.18 9.35
CA LEU A 46 15.62 -4.04 8.41
C LEU A 46 16.11 -2.77 9.08
N ARG A 47 15.79 -2.57 10.37
CA ARG A 47 16.18 -1.39 11.15
C ARG A 47 17.68 -1.40 11.50
N SER A 48 18.25 -2.57 11.74
CA SER A 48 19.63 -2.75 12.24
C SER A 48 20.65 -3.12 11.15
N ASN A 49 20.22 -3.69 10.03
CA ASN A 49 21.11 -4.14 8.95
C ASN A 49 21.02 -3.18 7.76
N THR A 50 22.02 -2.30 7.64
CA THR A 50 22.07 -1.27 6.58
C THR A 50 22.13 -1.88 5.18
N ASP A 51 22.85 -2.99 4.98
CA ASP A 51 22.96 -3.62 3.66
C ASP A 51 21.62 -4.21 3.21
N LEU A 52 20.93 -4.91 4.12
CA LEU A 52 19.61 -5.46 3.88
C LEU A 52 18.58 -4.37 3.54
N LEU A 53 18.58 -3.28 4.29
CA LEU A 53 17.72 -2.13 4.04
C LEU A 53 18.05 -1.47 2.70
N THR A 54 19.32 -1.24 2.41
CA THR A 54 19.78 -0.63 1.17
C THR A 54 19.36 -1.45 -0.04
N ASP A 55 19.50 -2.77 0.02
CA ASP A 55 19.07 -3.68 -1.04
C ASP A 55 17.57 -3.61 -1.28
N ALA A 56 16.76 -3.61 -0.21
CA ALA A 56 15.31 -3.53 -0.29
C ALA A 56 14.85 -2.18 -0.88
N VAL A 57 15.40 -1.08 -0.40
CA VAL A 57 15.07 0.27 -0.90
C VAL A 57 15.52 0.44 -2.34
N SER A 58 16.72 0.00 -2.71
CA SER A 58 17.23 0.06 -4.09
C SER A 58 16.35 -0.75 -5.04
N ALA A 59 15.89 -1.94 -4.64
CA ALA A 59 14.98 -2.74 -5.44
C ALA A 59 13.64 -2.01 -5.65
N SER A 60 13.09 -1.37 -4.63
CA SER A 60 11.85 -0.60 -4.75
C SER A 60 11.99 0.62 -5.65
N ILE A 61 13.14 1.28 -5.64
CA ILE A 61 13.44 2.40 -6.54
C ILE A 61 13.52 1.91 -7.98
N ARG A 62 14.16 0.77 -8.24
CA ARG A 62 14.21 0.17 -9.59
C ARG A 62 12.81 -0.13 -10.12
N VAL A 63 11.93 -0.72 -9.31
CA VAL A 63 10.54 -0.95 -9.72
C VAL A 63 9.86 0.35 -10.16
N LYS A 64 10.01 1.41 -9.37
CA LYS A 64 9.43 2.73 -9.71
C LYS A 64 10.03 3.30 -10.99
N ALA A 65 11.34 3.24 -11.15
CA ALA A 65 12.03 3.72 -12.33
C ALA A 65 11.58 2.97 -13.59
N ASP A 66 11.55 1.64 -13.55
CA ASP A 66 11.13 0.79 -14.66
C ASP A 66 9.69 1.08 -15.11
N ILE A 67 8.78 1.31 -14.16
CA ILE A 67 7.39 1.64 -14.47
C ILE A 67 7.29 3.03 -15.11
N VAL A 68 8.01 4.01 -14.59
CA VAL A 68 8.01 5.38 -15.13
C VAL A 68 8.63 5.41 -16.53
N GLU A 69 9.73 4.71 -16.75
CA GLU A 69 10.40 4.63 -18.07
C GLU A 69 9.51 3.97 -19.13
N ARG A 70 8.78 2.91 -18.78
CA ARG A 70 7.86 2.24 -19.70
C ARG A 70 6.65 3.08 -20.05
N ASP A 71 6.28 3.99 -19.19
CA ASP A 71 5.05 4.81 -19.32
C ASP A 71 5.37 6.31 -19.41
N GLU A 72 6.39 6.69 -20.21
CA GLU A 72 6.67 8.10 -20.53
C GLU A 72 5.45 8.84 -21.11
N ARG A 73 4.47 8.11 -21.64
CA ARG A 73 3.27 8.62 -22.30
C ARG A 73 1.98 8.44 -21.50
N GLU A 74 2.06 8.10 -20.20
CA GLU A 74 0.89 7.88 -19.33
C GLU A 74 -0.12 6.86 -19.89
N SER A 75 0.35 5.78 -20.51
CA SER A 75 -0.50 4.74 -21.11
C SER A 75 -1.27 3.89 -20.09
N GLY A 76 -1.00 4.06 -18.80
CA GLY A 76 -1.72 3.42 -17.72
C GLY A 76 -0.86 2.65 -16.73
N ASP A 77 0.32 2.17 -17.09
CA ASP A 77 1.21 1.40 -16.21
C ASP A 77 1.68 2.21 -15.00
N ARG A 78 1.94 3.50 -15.16
CA ARG A 78 2.30 4.41 -14.06
C ARG A 78 1.24 4.45 -12.96
N ARG A 79 -0.03 4.20 -13.31
CA ARG A 79 -1.13 4.13 -12.34
C ARG A 79 -0.95 3.00 -11.32
N LYS A 80 -0.24 1.93 -11.66
CA LYS A 80 0.08 0.83 -10.75
C LYS A 80 0.78 1.30 -9.48
N LEU A 81 1.57 2.39 -9.56
CA LEU A 81 2.22 3.02 -8.41
C LEU A 81 1.22 3.53 -7.34
N ASN A 82 -0.05 3.67 -7.71
CA ASN A 82 -1.13 4.09 -6.81
C ASN A 82 -1.82 2.93 -6.08
N LEU A 83 -1.22 1.74 -6.04
CA LEU A 83 -1.76 0.64 -5.23
C LEU A 83 -2.02 1.11 -3.78
N GLY A 84 -3.23 0.90 -3.29
CA GLY A 84 -3.67 1.32 -1.96
C GLY A 84 -3.97 2.82 -1.80
N HIS A 85 -3.54 3.68 -2.73
CA HIS A 85 -3.60 5.14 -2.57
C HIS A 85 -5.02 5.71 -2.64
N THR A 86 -5.94 5.11 -3.39
CA THR A 86 -7.34 5.57 -3.43
C THR A 86 -7.95 5.61 -2.02
N LEU A 87 -7.75 4.53 -1.26
CA LEU A 87 -8.23 4.46 0.13
C LEU A 87 -7.32 5.20 1.11
N ALA A 88 -6.00 5.22 0.88
CA ALA A 88 -5.07 5.98 1.71
C ALA A 88 -5.41 7.47 1.71
N HIS A 89 -5.65 8.08 0.55
CA HIS A 89 -6.06 9.49 0.46
C HIS A 89 -7.41 9.75 1.15
N ALA A 90 -8.36 8.82 1.06
CA ALA A 90 -9.61 8.92 1.79
C ALA A 90 -9.39 8.88 3.31
N ILE A 91 -8.49 8.01 3.79
CA ILE A 91 -8.09 7.95 5.20
C ILE A 91 -7.48 9.28 5.64
N GLU A 92 -6.51 9.80 4.89
CA GLU A 92 -5.84 11.08 5.21
C GLU A 92 -6.80 12.27 5.26
N LYS A 93 -7.87 12.24 4.46
CA LYS A 93 -8.94 13.26 4.50
C LYS A 93 -9.89 13.09 5.68
N CYS A 94 -10.08 11.87 6.16
CA CYS A 94 -10.99 11.57 7.26
C CYS A 94 -10.36 11.75 8.65
N THR A 95 -9.03 11.58 8.77
CA THR A 95 -8.33 11.61 10.05
C THR A 95 -6.84 11.91 9.88
N ASN A 96 -6.24 12.51 10.91
CA ASN A 96 -4.80 12.75 11.00
C ASN A 96 -4.06 11.76 11.91
N ARG A 97 -4.74 10.67 12.35
CA ARG A 97 -4.16 9.67 13.26
C ARG A 97 -3.10 8.81 12.62
N LEU A 98 -3.18 8.59 11.30
CA LEU A 98 -2.22 7.82 10.53
C LEU A 98 -1.31 8.74 9.73
N ASN A 99 -0.02 8.40 9.63
CA ASN A 99 0.84 9.01 8.62
C ASN A 99 0.58 8.38 7.25
N HIS A 100 1.19 8.94 6.20
CA HIS A 100 0.98 8.48 4.82
C HIS A 100 1.26 6.98 4.64
N GLY A 101 2.40 6.49 5.12
CA GLY A 101 2.76 5.06 4.99
C GLY A 101 1.81 4.13 5.73
N GLU A 102 1.35 4.52 6.91
CA GLU A 102 0.32 3.78 7.65
C GLU A 102 -1.01 3.74 6.88
N ALA A 103 -1.43 4.86 6.30
CA ALA A 103 -2.62 4.93 5.47
C ALA A 103 -2.49 4.06 4.20
N VAL A 104 -1.32 4.05 3.55
CA VAL A 104 -1.04 3.19 2.40
C VAL A 104 -1.07 1.71 2.79
N ALA A 105 -0.55 1.34 3.95
CA ALA A 105 -0.61 -0.05 4.43
C ALA A 105 -2.06 -0.52 4.63
N VAL A 106 -2.90 0.30 5.29
CA VAL A 106 -4.34 0.00 5.45
C VAL A 106 -5.04 -0.07 4.09
N GLY A 107 -4.81 0.90 3.22
CA GLY A 107 -5.39 0.94 1.87
C GLY A 107 -5.00 -0.28 1.04
N THR A 108 -3.74 -0.70 1.12
CA THR A 108 -3.24 -1.90 0.42
C THR A 108 -3.92 -3.17 0.93
N ALA A 109 -4.08 -3.32 2.25
CA ALA A 109 -4.77 -4.47 2.83
C ALA A 109 -6.24 -4.52 2.42
N LEU A 110 -6.94 -3.39 2.43
CA LEU A 110 -8.34 -3.30 2.00
C LEU A 110 -8.50 -3.66 0.51
N ILE A 111 -7.59 -3.18 -0.35
CA ILE A 111 -7.62 -3.51 -1.77
C ILE A 111 -7.28 -4.98 -2.01
N ALA A 112 -6.39 -5.58 -1.24
CA ALA A 112 -6.12 -7.02 -1.33
C ALA A 112 -7.37 -7.84 -0.98
N ASP A 113 -8.12 -7.48 0.07
CA ASP A 113 -9.41 -8.09 0.39
C ASP A 113 -10.42 -7.93 -0.75
N ALA A 114 -10.56 -6.74 -1.30
CA ALA A 114 -11.42 -6.47 -2.45
C ALA A 114 -11.02 -7.29 -3.67
N SER A 115 -9.73 -7.50 -3.91
CA SER A 115 -9.21 -8.31 -5.03
C SER A 115 -9.55 -9.78 -4.91
N VAL A 116 -9.61 -10.32 -3.68
CA VAL A 116 -10.12 -11.68 -3.42
C VAL A 116 -11.61 -11.76 -3.75
N LYS A 117 -12.41 -10.78 -3.32
CA LYS A 117 -13.85 -10.73 -3.65
C LYS A 117 -14.11 -10.59 -5.15
N LEU A 118 -13.24 -9.88 -5.88
CA LEU A 118 -13.26 -9.82 -7.35
C LEU A 118 -12.85 -11.13 -8.01
N GLY A 119 -12.29 -12.08 -7.29
CA GLY A 119 -11.79 -13.35 -7.81
C GLY A 119 -10.48 -13.22 -8.61
N VAL A 120 -9.72 -12.15 -8.41
CA VAL A 120 -8.46 -11.89 -9.14
C VAL A 120 -7.21 -12.13 -8.31
N LEU A 121 -7.33 -12.20 -7.00
CA LEU A 121 -6.26 -12.51 -6.06
C LEU A 121 -6.64 -13.74 -5.23
N THR A 122 -5.69 -14.62 -4.96
CA THR A 122 -5.92 -15.76 -4.07
C THR A 122 -6.01 -15.29 -2.60
N ALA A 123 -6.77 -16.01 -1.78
CA ALA A 123 -6.83 -15.76 -0.34
C ALA A 123 -5.44 -15.95 0.31
N GLU A 124 -4.63 -16.89 -0.19
CA GLU A 124 -3.26 -17.12 0.27
C GLU A 124 -2.37 -15.88 0.05
N ASP A 125 -2.37 -15.30 -1.14
CA ASP A 125 -1.58 -14.10 -1.42
C ASP A 125 -2.09 -12.88 -0.62
N ARG A 126 -3.40 -12.74 -0.46
CA ARG A 126 -3.99 -11.73 0.43
C ARG A 126 -3.46 -11.89 1.85
N ASP A 127 -3.44 -13.10 2.39
CA ASP A 127 -2.96 -13.38 3.75
C ASP A 127 -1.47 -13.12 3.90
N ARG A 128 -0.67 -13.43 2.87
CA ARG A 128 0.76 -13.10 2.83
C ARG A 128 0.98 -11.58 2.86
N ILE A 129 0.25 -10.83 2.05
CA ILE A 129 0.32 -9.35 2.03
C ILE A 129 -0.01 -8.77 3.41
N ALA A 130 -1.12 -9.18 3.99
CA ALA A 130 -1.50 -8.74 5.34
C ALA A 130 -0.48 -9.17 6.39
N GLY A 131 0.04 -10.39 6.30
CA GLY A 131 1.03 -10.94 7.22
C GLY A 131 2.34 -10.17 7.21
N VAL A 132 2.85 -9.80 6.04
CA VAL A 132 4.07 -8.97 5.92
C VAL A 132 3.86 -7.59 6.55
N LEU A 133 2.76 -6.92 6.24
CA LEU A 133 2.45 -5.60 6.79
C LEU A 133 2.32 -5.65 8.33
N LYS A 134 1.60 -6.63 8.86
CA LYS A 134 1.48 -6.81 10.32
C LYS A 134 2.81 -7.12 11.00
N LYS A 135 3.63 -7.98 10.39
CA LYS A 135 4.95 -8.32 10.92
C LYS A 135 5.88 -7.10 10.97
N LEU A 136 5.76 -6.18 10.02
CA LEU A 136 6.48 -4.91 10.03
C LEU A 136 5.92 -3.90 11.04
N GLY A 137 4.83 -4.23 11.73
CA GLY A 137 4.26 -3.45 12.82
C GLY A 137 3.14 -2.51 12.42
N PHE A 138 2.53 -2.68 11.24
CA PHE A 138 1.34 -1.92 10.85
C PHE A 138 0.08 -2.47 11.53
N ASP A 139 -0.74 -1.56 12.06
CA ASP A 139 -2.14 -1.86 12.39
C ASP A 139 -2.97 -1.66 11.12
N LEU A 140 -3.58 -2.74 10.64
CA LEU A 140 -4.37 -2.73 9.39
C LEU A 140 -5.85 -2.43 9.64
N THR A 141 -6.25 -2.17 10.87
CA THR A 141 -7.62 -1.77 11.21
C THR A 141 -7.92 -0.40 10.59
N PRO A 142 -8.98 -0.25 9.79
CA PRO A 142 -9.38 1.05 9.30
C PRO A 142 -9.60 2.03 10.45
N PRO A 143 -9.03 3.25 10.41
CA PRO A 143 -9.12 4.21 11.52
C PRO A 143 -10.51 4.87 11.65
N VAL A 144 -11.34 4.70 10.64
CA VAL A 144 -12.73 5.16 10.56
C VAL A 144 -13.58 4.10 9.84
N ASP A 145 -14.90 4.20 9.95
CA ASP A 145 -15.82 3.31 9.23
C ASP A 145 -15.52 3.32 7.71
N VAL A 146 -15.46 2.13 7.11
CA VAL A 146 -15.19 1.95 5.68
C VAL A 146 -16.24 2.68 4.82
N LYS A 147 -17.50 2.73 5.24
CA LYS A 147 -18.54 3.52 4.54
C LYS A 147 -18.18 5.00 4.44
N ARG A 148 -17.55 5.55 5.48
CA ARG A 148 -17.06 6.94 5.47
C ARG A 148 -15.92 7.12 4.49
N LEU A 149 -14.99 6.16 4.39
CA LEU A 149 -13.91 6.17 3.41
C LEU A 149 -14.46 6.14 1.98
N LEU A 150 -15.41 5.26 1.72
CA LEU A 150 -16.05 5.15 0.40
C LEU A 150 -16.80 6.42 -0.01
N LYS A 151 -17.44 7.08 0.94
CA LYS A 151 -18.07 8.40 0.71
C LYS A 151 -17.04 9.45 0.30
N GLU A 152 -15.86 9.43 0.93
CA GLU A 152 -14.77 10.37 0.62
C GLU A 152 -14.18 10.07 -0.77
N VAL A 153 -13.97 8.80 -1.12
CA VAL A 153 -13.57 8.38 -2.47
C VAL A 153 -14.54 8.90 -3.52
N GLY A 154 -15.85 8.79 -3.27
CA GLY A 154 -16.89 9.24 -4.18
C GLY A 154 -16.91 10.75 -4.44
N LYS A 155 -16.48 11.57 -3.47
CA LYS A 155 -16.40 13.04 -3.64
C LYS A 155 -15.33 13.44 -4.65
N ASP A 156 -14.16 12.79 -4.64
CA ASP A 156 -13.07 13.11 -5.56
C ASP A 156 -13.43 12.80 -7.02
N LYS A 157 -14.33 11.84 -7.24
CA LYS A 157 -14.68 11.31 -8.56
C LYS A 157 -15.79 12.06 -9.28
N LYS A 158 -16.47 13.00 -8.64
CA LYS A 158 -17.44 13.86 -9.32
C LYS A 158 -16.81 14.72 -10.43
N ASN A 159 -15.47 14.82 -10.45
CA ASN A 159 -14.70 15.61 -11.41
C ASN A 159 -14.12 14.78 -12.58
N GLU A 160 -14.24 13.44 -12.57
CA GLU A 160 -13.72 12.55 -13.61
C GLU A 160 -14.85 11.60 -14.05
N ASP A 161 -15.40 11.72 -15.24
CA ASP A 161 -16.38 10.86 -15.95
C ASP A 161 -17.11 9.74 -15.15
N GLY A 162 -17.08 9.78 -13.82
CA GLY A 162 -17.74 8.83 -12.90
C GLY A 162 -17.05 7.46 -12.76
N MET A 163 -15.88 7.25 -13.39
CA MET A 163 -15.15 5.98 -13.34
C MET A 163 -13.96 6.08 -12.41
N LEU A 164 -13.83 5.09 -11.52
CA LEU A 164 -12.62 4.84 -10.73
C LEU A 164 -11.66 3.98 -11.54
N ARG A 165 -10.36 4.28 -11.48
CA ARG A 165 -9.31 3.40 -11.98
C ARG A 165 -8.55 2.83 -10.79
N ILE A 166 -8.96 1.63 -10.39
CA ILE A 166 -8.46 0.97 -9.18
C ILE A 166 -7.30 0.05 -9.55
N VAL A 167 -6.20 0.18 -8.82
CA VAL A 167 -5.08 -0.76 -8.90
C VAL A 167 -5.40 -1.94 -7.99
N VAL A 168 -5.45 -3.12 -8.56
CA VAL A 168 -5.73 -4.37 -7.85
C VAL A 168 -4.55 -5.34 -8.01
N PRO A 169 -4.02 -5.91 -6.92
CA PRO A 169 -3.07 -7.00 -7.03
C PRO A 169 -3.79 -8.24 -7.61
N ILE A 170 -3.15 -8.87 -8.59
CA ILE A 170 -3.61 -10.13 -9.21
C ILE A 170 -2.70 -11.29 -8.84
N GLY A 171 -1.62 -11.02 -8.15
CA GLY A 171 -0.63 -11.90 -7.59
C GLY A 171 0.43 -11.05 -6.91
N ILE A 172 1.31 -11.68 -6.13
CA ILE A 172 2.46 -10.99 -5.56
C ILE A 172 3.48 -10.74 -6.67
N GLY A 173 3.79 -9.48 -6.92
CA GLY A 173 4.66 -9.04 -8.02
C GLY A 173 3.90 -8.73 -9.31
N ASP A 174 2.58 -8.69 -9.26
CA ASP A 174 1.75 -8.32 -10.41
C ASP A 174 0.46 -7.61 -10.00
N CYS A 175 0.15 -6.53 -10.70
CA CYS A 175 -1.03 -5.70 -10.49
C CYS A 175 -1.68 -5.34 -11.81
N ASP A 176 -2.99 -5.15 -11.78
CA ASP A 176 -3.80 -4.67 -12.89
C ASP A 176 -4.47 -3.34 -12.54
N VAL A 177 -4.80 -2.54 -13.54
CA VAL A 177 -5.57 -1.30 -13.36
C VAL A 177 -6.97 -1.53 -13.92
N ARG A 178 -7.98 -1.50 -13.06
CA ARG A 178 -9.36 -1.81 -13.43
C ARG A 178 -10.26 -0.58 -13.34
N PRO A 179 -10.89 -0.19 -14.45
CA PRO A 179 -11.94 0.81 -14.40
C PRO A 179 -13.20 0.19 -13.78
N MET A 180 -13.82 0.89 -12.84
CA MET A 180 -15.11 0.49 -12.28
C MET A 180 -15.90 1.68 -11.79
N LYS A 181 -17.23 1.53 -11.77
CA LYS A 181 -18.14 2.54 -11.21
C LYS A 181 -18.03 2.54 -9.69
N MET A 182 -18.35 3.68 -9.07
CA MET A 182 -18.28 3.85 -7.61
C MET A 182 -19.14 2.84 -6.84
N ASP A 183 -20.34 2.52 -7.31
CA ASP A 183 -21.21 1.53 -6.69
C ASP A 183 -20.64 0.11 -6.74
N ALA A 184 -20.04 -0.28 -7.87
CA ALA A 184 -19.33 -1.54 -8.00
C ALA A 184 -18.11 -1.63 -7.05
N PHE A 185 -17.36 -0.55 -6.92
CA PHE A 185 -16.26 -0.47 -5.98
C PHE A 185 -16.74 -0.57 -4.53
N ALA A 186 -17.77 0.17 -4.17
CA ALA A 186 -18.33 0.15 -2.82
C ALA A 186 -18.86 -1.24 -2.42
N ALA A 187 -19.38 -2.01 -3.37
CA ALA A 187 -19.89 -3.36 -3.13
C ALA A 187 -18.82 -4.38 -2.74
N LEU A 188 -17.53 -4.03 -2.87
CA LEU A 188 -16.41 -4.89 -2.49
C LEU A 188 -16.06 -4.81 -0.99
N PHE A 189 -16.65 -3.88 -0.25
CA PHE A 189 -16.39 -3.63 1.17
C PHE A 189 -17.64 -3.81 2.02
#